data_e5e04489bdc5a1b22b8759df21192d89
#
_entry.id   e5e04489bdc5a1b22b8759df21192d89
#
_cell.length_a   1.000
_cell.length_b   1.000
_cell.length_c   1.000
_cell.angle_alpha   90.00
_cell.angle_beta   90.00
_cell.angle_gamma   90.00
#
_symmetry.space_group_name_H-M   'P 1'
#
loop_
_entity.id
_entity.type
_entity.pdbx_description
1 polymer ?
#
loop_
_entity_poly.entity_id
_entity_poly.type
_entity_poly.pdbx_seq_one_letter_code
_entity_poly.pdbx_strand_id
1 'polypeptide(L)'
;MKRLDFVFFDAGGGHRSAANALKAVIEEQGRPWEIRLVNLQEILDPLDIFRKYTGIRMQDIYNVMLQKGWTLGSAQMTVLMHGLLRLYHGGQVRLLKEFWKQGERDLVVSLVPNFNRALRDSLPATPLVTILTDLADYPPHFWIERQNQYLICGTGRAVEQALALGHPSEHIFGTSGMILRPTFYQPVTADRAAERRRLGLDPELPTGLVLFGGQGSSVMPEIARRVTARAQFIFICGRNKKLADRLRGMDTRFPKYVEEFTSEIPYYMHLSDFFIGKPGPGSISEAIAMHLPVMVERNAWTLPQERYNTEWILEKKLGVVLKSFREIDAGLRELLDASNFVRFRANAVAITNRAVFEIPDKLELLMQR
;
A
#
# COMPACT_ATOMS: atom_id res chain seq x y z
N MET A 1 11.77 7.51 -28.76
CA MET A 1 11.53 6.79 -27.51
C MET A 1 10.88 7.78 -26.56
N LYS A 2 9.71 7.44 -25.97
CA LYS A 2 9.01 8.34 -25.03
C LYS A 2 9.72 8.34 -23.68
N ARG A 3 9.80 9.51 -23.03
CA ARG A 3 10.50 9.69 -21.74
C ARG A 3 9.49 9.97 -20.63
N LEU A 4 9.41 9.06 -19.65
CA LEU A 4 8.50 9.13 -18.51
C LEU A 4 9.26 9.23 -17.20
N ASP A 5 8.85 10.14 -16.32
CA ASP A 5 9.35 10.20 -14.95
C ASP A 5 8.29 9.66 -13.99
N PHE A 6 8.63 8.63 -13.23
CA PHE A 6 7.80 8.07 -12.17
C PHE A 6 8.24 8.64 -10.83
N VAL A 7 7.42 9.52 -10.28
CA VAL A 7 7.69 10.24 -9.03
C VAL A 7 7.15 9.45 -7.85
N PHE A 8 7.99 9.13 -6.89
CA PHE A 8 7.64 8.35 -5.70
C PHE A 8 8.29 8.89 -4.43
N PHE A 9 7.86 8.37 -3.28
CA PHE A 9 8.50 8.53 -1.97
C PHE A 9 8.97 7.19 -1.42
N ASP A 10 10.00 7.22 -0.59
CA ASP A 10 10.46 6.08 0.21
C ASP A 10 9.76 5.95 1.59
N ALA A 11 8.65 6.68 1.78
CA ALA A 11 7.84 6.58 2.99
C ALA A 11 6.97 5.30 2.95
N GLY A 12 7.14 4.42 3.93
CA GLY A 12 6.36 3.19 4.06
C GLY A 12 6.58 2.11 2.99
N GLY A 13 7.34 2.40 1.93
CA GLY A 13 7.70 1.46 0.86
C GLY A 13 6.63 1.19 -0.21
N GLY A 14 5.37 1.58 -0.01
CA GLY A 14 4.27 1.30 -0.96
C GLY A 14 4.42 2.02 -2.29
N HIS A 15 4.71 3.31 -2.27
CA HIS A 15 4.87 4.16 -3.47
C HIS A 15 6.03 3.68 -4.36
N ARG A 16 7.18 3.36 -3.74
CA ARG A 16 8.34 2.82 -4.46
C ARG A 16 8.04 1.44 -5.06
N SER A 17 7.35 0.58 -4.30
CA SER A 17 6.96 -0.74 -4.78
C SER A 17 6.02 -0.64 -6.00
N ALA A 18 5.05 0.27 -5.98
CA ALA A 18 4.14 0.53 -7.08
C ALA A 18 4.88 1.06 -8.33
N ALA A 19 5.81 2.02 -8.14
CA ALA A 19 6.62 2.57 -9.24
C ALA A 19 7.48 1.47 -9.89
N ASN A 20 8.15 0.64 -9.09
CA ASN A 20 8.96 -0.47 -9.61
C ASN A 20 8.11 -1.53 -10.30
N ALA A 21 6.95 -1.89 -9.75
CA ALA A 21 6.06 -2.88 -10.34
C ALA A 21 5.56 -2.44 -11.71
N LEU A 22 5.13 -1.18 -11.81
CA LEU A 22 4.65 -0.62 -13.07
C LEU A 22 5.78 -0.53 -14.11
N LYS A 23 6.98 -0.09 -13.70
CA LYS A 23 8.16 -0.07 -14.57
C LYS A 23 8.47 -1.47 -15.10
N ALA A 24 8.52 -2.49 -14.25
CA ALA A 24 8.81 -3.86 -14.64
C ALA A 24 7.81 -4.40 -15.68
N VAL A 25 6.52 -4.14 -15.52
CA VAL A 25 5.49 -4.56 -16.48
C VAL A 25 5.64 -3.83 -17.81
N ILE A 26 5.95 -2.54 -17.82
CA ILE A 26 6.17 -1.75 -19.04
C ILE A 26 7.39 -2.28 -19.81
N GLU A 27 8.46 -2.63 -19.11
CA GLU A 27 9.67 -3.22 -19.69
C GLU A 27 9.38 -4.63 -20.26
N GLU A 28 8.63 -5.46 -19.52
CA GLU A 28 8.21 -6.80 -19.95
C GLU A 28 7.30 -6.73 -21.20
N GLN A 29 6.45 -5.71 -21.31
CA GLN A 29 5.62 -5.46 -22.48
C GLN A 29 6.42 -4.94 -23.69
N GLY A 30 7.71 -4.68 -23.55
CA GLY A 30 8.58 -4.19 -24.62
C GLY A 30 8.20 -2.81 -25.14
N ARG A 31 7.55 -1.96 -24.33
CA ARG A 31 7.15 -0.62 -24.76
C ARG A 31 8.40 0.25 -24.95
N PRO A 32 8.47 1.05 -26.03
CA PRO A 32 9.64 1.85 -26.38
C PRO A 32 9.73 3.12 -25.51
N TRP A 33 9.65 2.96 -24.18
CA TRP A 33 9.65 4.05 -23.21
C TRP A 33 10.89 4.01 -22.32
N GLU A 34 11.48 5.16 -22.11
CA GLU A 34 12.53 5.37 -21.11
C GLU A 34 11.89 5.82 -19.79
N ILE A 35 11.98 5.00 -18.74
CA ILE A 35 11.38 5.27 -17.45
C ILE A 35 12.46 5.61 -16.44
N ARG A 36 12.43 6.87 -15.95
CA ARG A 36 13.25 7.31 -14.84
C ARG A 36 12.43 7.28 -13.54
N LEU A 37 12.97 6.63 -12.52
CA LEU A 37 12.42 6.65 -11.17
C LEU A 37 12.95 7.89 -10.43
N VAL A 38 12.06 8.71 -9.94
CA VAL A 38 12.37 10.00 -9.31
C VAL A 38 11.90 9.99 -7.86
N ASN A 39 12.84 9.96 -6.93
CA ASN A 39 12.54 10.14 -5.52
C ASN A 39 12.33 11.63 -5.23
N LEU A 40 11.07 12.03 -5.07
CA LEU A 40 10.70 13.43 -4.87
C LEU A 40 11.34 14.03 -3.63
N GLN A 41 11.56 13.23 -2.61
CA GLN A 41 12.15 13.70 -1.37
C GLN A 41 13.60 14.16 -1.54
N GLU A 42 14.39 13.46 -2.37
CA GLU A 42 15.77 13.86 -2.63
C GLU A 42 15.84 15.25 -3.30
N ILE A 43 14.87 15.56 -4.17
CA ILE A 43 14.76 16.88 -4.81
C ILE A 43 14.37 17.95 -3.79
N LEU A 44 13.48 17.61 -2.85
CA LEU A 44 12.96 18.55 -1.85
C LEU A 44 13.80 18.62 -0.56
N ASP A 45 14.83 17.79 -0.41
CA ASP A 45 15.76 17.79 0.73
C ASP A 45 16.25 19.19 1.17
N PRO A 46 16.54 20.14 0.25
CA PRO A 46 16.95 21.51 0.64
C PRO A 46 15.88 22.28 1.42
N LEU A 47 14.60 21.89 1.33
CA LEU A 47 13.50 22.51 2.08
C LEU A 47 13.21 21.80 3.41
N ASP A 48 13.85 20.66 3.68
CA ASP A 48 13.69 19.96 4.94
C ASP A 48 14.49 20.67 6.05
N ILE A 49 13.82 21.64 6.68
CA ILE A 49 14.39 22.42 7.80
C ILE A 49 14.80 21.49 8.95
N PHE A 50 14.03 20.42 9.20
CA PHE A 50 14.33 19.46 10.25
C PHE A 50 15.68 18.77 9.99
N ARG A 51 15.93 18.34 8.75
CA ARG A 51 17.22 17.79 8.33
C ARG A 51 18.36 18.78 8.51
N LYS A 52 18.11 20.05 8.18
CA LYS A 52 19.13 21.11 8.27
C LYS A 52 19.63 21.32 9.71
N TYR A 53 18.75 21.19 10.71
CA TYR A 53 19.09 21.41 12.11
C TYR A 53 19.39 20.14 12.90
N THR A 54 18.80 19.00 12.53
CA THR A 54 18.89 17.74 13.30
C THR A 54 19.64 16.63 12.57
N GLY A 55 19.91 16.78 11.28
CA GLY A 55 20.45 15.72 10.43
C GLY A 55 19.44 14.60 10.09
N ILE A 56 18.23 14.64 10.67
CA ILE A 56 17.20 13.60 10.52
C ILE A 56 16.14 14.11 9.52
N ARG A 57 15.78 13.29 8.55
CA ARG A 57 14.70 13.62 7.60
C ARG A 57 13.33 13.51 8.26
N MET A 58 12.41 14.39 7.92
CA MET A 58 11.01 14.31 8.35
C MET A 58 10.40 12.93 8.07
N GLN A 59 10.77 12.31 6.96
CA GLN A 59 10.37 10.95 6.59
C GLN A 59 10.83 9.89 7.60
N ASP A 60 12.04 10.02 8.13
CA ASP A 60 12.57 9.04 9.09
C ASP A 60 11.80 9.12 10.40
N ILE A 61 11.40 10.34 10.80
CA ILE A 61 10.51 10.55 11.95
C ILE A 61 9.15 9.89 11.71
N TYR A 62 8.57 10.09 10.54
CA TYR A 62 7.31 9.45 10.15
C TYR A 62 7.40 7.91 10.18
N ASN A 63 8.49 7.36 9.63
CA ASN A 63 8.72 5.91 9.65
C ASN A 63 8.89 5.38 11.08
N VAL A 64 9.60 6.11 11.96
CA VAL A 64 9.74 5.76 13.39
C VAL A 64 8.39 5.83 14.12
N MET A 65 7.57 6.83 13.83
CA MET A 65 6.22 6.92 14.38
C MET A 65 5.35 5.73 13.97
N LEU A 66 5.41 5.34 12.69
CA LEU A 66 4.72 4.14 12.19
C LEU A 66 5.20 2.86 12.89
N GLN A 67 6.52 2.71 13.06
CA GLN A 67 7.11 1.56 13.76
C GLN A 67 6.63 1.46 15.22
N LYS A 68 6.54 2.60 15.90
CA LYS A 68 6.11 2.66 17.31
C LYS A 68 4.59 2.66 17.47
N GLY A 69 3.83 2.75 16.39
CA GLY A 69 2.37 2.85 16.43
C GLY A 69 1.86 4.18 17.03
N TRP A 70 2.68 5.24 16.99
CA TRP A 70 2.31 6.56 17.54
C TRP A 70 1.51 7.36 16.50
N THR A 71 0.32 6.88 16.18
CA THR A 71 -0.55 7.45 15.15
C THR A 71 -1.73 8.25 15.72
N LEU A 72 -1.87 8.30 17.04
CA LEU A 72 -2.88 9.12 17.70
C LEU A 72 -2.63 10.61 17.41
N GLY A 73 -3.67 11.32 16.96
CA GLY A 73 -3.53 12.71 16.52
C GLY A 73 -2.97 12.89 15.11
N SER A 74 -2.75 11.80 14.36
CA SER A 74 -2.24 11.86 12.98
C SER A 74 -3.13 12.72 12.05
N ALA A 75 -4.44 12.77 12.28
CA ALA A 75 -5.36 13.61 11.50
C ALA A 75 -5.05 15.11 11.68
N GLN A 76 -4.82 15.56 12.92
CA GLN A 76 -4.47 16.95 13.22
C GLN A 76 -3.08 17.30 12.66
N MET A 77 -2.13 16.38 12.82
CA MET A 77 -0.77 16.54 12.27
C MET A 77 -0.78 16.62 10.75
N THR A 78 -1.67 15.89 10.10
CA THR A 78 -1.90 15.95 8.66
C THR A 78 -2.37 17.33 8.21
N VAL A 79 -3.33 17.94 8.91
CA VAL A 79 -3.81 19.29 8.60
C VAL A 79 -2.68 20.32 8.76
N LEU A 80 -1.90 20.22 9.83
CA LEU A 80 -0.73 21.08 10.06
C LEU A 80 0.31 20.91 8.93
N MET A 81 0.61 19.66 8.55
CA MET A 81 1.52 19.35 7.45
C MET A 81 1.06 19.98 6.13
N HIS A 82 -0.25 19.91 5.81
CA HIS A 82 -0.80 20.57 4.63
C HIS A 82 -0.63 22.09 4.66
N GLY A 83 -0.78 22.71 5.83
CA GLY A 83 -0.52 24.14 6.00
C GLY A 83 0.95 24.49 5.70
N LEU A 84 1.89 23.69 6.22
CA LEU A 84 3.32 23.84 5.96
C LEU A 84 3.66 23.61 4.48
N LEU A 85 3.11 22.57 3.85
CA LEU A 85 3.33 22.31 2.43
C LEU A 85 2.88 23.49 1.56
N ARG A 86 1.76 24.13 1.89
CA ARG A 86 1.28 25.35 1.20
C ARG A 86 2.21 26.53 1.41
N LEU A 87 2.74 26.71 2.62
CA LEU A 87 3.68 27.78 2.92
C LEU A 87 4.99 27.65 2.13
N TYR A 88 5.48 26.42 1.94
CA TYR A 88 6.71 26.13 1.19
C TYR A 88 6.49 25.89 -0.31
N HIS A 89 5.27 26.08 -0.81
CA HIS A 89 4.92 25.79 -2.21
C HIS A 89 5.86 26.45 -3.23
N GLY A 90 6.16 27.75 -3.09
CA GLY A 90 7.07 28.46 -4.01
C GLY A 90 8.48 27.89 -4.03
N GLY A 91 8.99 27.44 -2.87
CA GLY A 91 10.28 26.75 -2.76
C GLY A 91 10.27 25.40 -3.47
N GLN A 92 9.20 24.62 -3.28
CA GLN A 92 9.00 23.32 -3.95
C GLN A 92 8.99 23.50 -5.47
N VAL A 93 8.17 24.41 -5.98
CA VAL A 93 8.08 24.68 -7.44
C VAL A 93 9.43 25.11 -8.01
N ARG A 94 10.21 25.92 -7.30
CA ARG A 94 11.55 26.34 -7.74
C ARG A 94 12.51 25.17 -7.88
N LEU A 95 12.59 24.29 -6.86
CA LEU A 95 13.47 23.11 -6.89
C LEU A 95 13.06 22.12 -7.97
N LEU A 96 11.76 21.89 -8.12
CA LEU A 96 11.22 21.01 -9.15
C LEU A 96 11.49 21.54 -10.56
N LYS A 97 11.30 22.84 -10.80
CA LYS A 97 11.68 23.48 -12.07
C LYS A 97 13.16 23.31 -12.37
N GLU A 98 14.02 23.49 -11.38
CA GLU A 98 15.47 23.32 -11.54
C GLU A 98 15.84 21.89 -11.92
N PHE A 99 15.23 20.91 -11.24
CA PHE A 99 15.43 19.48 -11.53
C PHE A 99 15.05 19.13 -12.97
N TRP A 100 13.91 19.63 -13.48
CA TRP A 100 13.42 19.33 -14.83
C TRP A 100 13.98 20.22 -15.94
N LYS A 101 14.79 21.22 -15.63
CA LYS A 101 15.55 21.96 -16.66
C LYS A 101 16.47 21.06 -17.50
N GLN A 102 16.87 19.91 -16.96
CA GLN A 102 17.83 19.00 -17.58
C GLN A 102 17.26 18.14 -18.72
N GLY A 103 16.03 18.39 -19.15
CA GLY A 103 15.45 17.71 -20.33
C GLY A 103 13.94 17.56 -20.26
N GLU A 104 13.31 17.65 -21.42
CA GLU A 104 11.88 17.48 -21.57
C GLU A 104 11.44 16.05 -21.29
N ARG A 105 10.22 15.90 -20.79
CA ARG A 105 9.52 14.63 -20.53
C ARG A 105 8.21 14.63 -21.29
N ASP A 106 7.88 13.47 -21.85
CA ASP A 106 6.58 13.28 -22.53
C ASP A 106 5.45 13.15 -21.52
N LEU A 107 5.75 12.63 -20.31
CA LEU A 107 4.76 12.42 -19.26
C LEU A 107 5.44 12.35 -17.87
N VAL A 108 4.83 12.95 -16.88
CA VAL A 108 5.18 12.75 -15.47
C VAL A 108 4.06 11.98 -14.77
N VAL A 109 4.42 10.85 -14.17
CA VAL A 109 3.53 9.97 -13.42
C VAL A 109 3.81 10.12 -11.94
N SER A 110 2.87 10.71 -11.23
CA SER A 110 2.94 10.89 -9.78
C SER A 110 2.33 9.71 -9.05
N LEU A 111 3.13 9.06 -8.21
CA LEU A 111 2.68 8.04 -7.26
C LEU A 111 2.82 8.57 -5.81
N VAL A 112 2.72 9.88 -5.62
CA VAL A 112 2.85 10.52 -4.31
C VAL A 112 1.63 11.39 -4.00
N PRO A 113 1.18 11.42 -2.73
CA PRO A 113 0.17 12.36 -2.28
C PRO A 113 0.78 13.75 -1.98
N ASN A 114 -0.07 14.77 -1.85
CA ASN A 114 0.23 16.09 -1.29
C ASN A 114 1.10 17.04 -2.12
N PHE A 115 1.78 16.58 -3.16
CA PHE A 115 2.74 17.38 -3.94
C PHE A 115 2.31 17.59 -5.40
N ASN A 116 1.13 17.11 -5.77
CA ASN A 116 0.68 17.13 -7.16
C ASN A 116 0.48 18.56 -7.68
N ARG A 117 0.10 19.51 -6.81
CA ARG A 117 0.03 20.91 -7.16
C ARG A 117 1.41 21.50 -7.49
N ALA A 118 2.41 21.21 -6.65
CA ALA A 118 3.77 21.68 -6.91
C ALA A 118 4.37 21.07 -8.17
N LEU A 119 4.08 19.78 -8.43
CA LEU A 119 4.46 19.10 -9.68
C LEU A 119 3.79 19.78 -10.89
N ARG A 120 2.48 20.05 -10.83
CA ARG A 120 1.73 20.71 -11.91
C ARG A 120 2.27 22.11 -12.20
N ASP A 121 2.48 22.93 -11.15
CA ASP A 121 2.96 24.31 -11.30
C ASP A 121 4.43 24.38 -11.76
N SER A 122 5.21 23.30 -11.53
CA SER A 122 6.59 23.20 -12.01
C SER A 122 6.70 22.77 -13.48
N LEU A 123 5.70 22.06 -13.99
CA LEU A 123 5.69 21.44 -15.32
C LEU A 123 4.43 21.82 -16.12
N PRO A 124 4.20 23.11 -16.43
CA PRO A 124 2.94 23.55 -17.03
C PRO A 124 2.70 22.99 -18.45
N ALA A 125 3.74 22.66 -19.19
CA ALA A 125 3.66 22.12 -20.55
C ALA A 125 3.65 20.59 -20.61
N THR A 126 4.10 19.89 -19.54
CA THR A 126 4.19 18.43 -19.52
C THR A 126 2.89 17.84 -18.93
N PRO A 127 2.27 16.85 -19.56
CA PRO A 127 1.14 16.15 -18.96
C PRO A 127 1.52 15.52 -17.61
N LEU A 128 0.64 15.69 -16.61
CA LEU A 128 0.78 15.09 -15.28
C LEU A 128 -0.36 14.11 -15.04
N VAL A 129 -0.03 12.88 -14.71
CA VAL A 129 -1.00 11.89 -14.24
C VAL A 129 -0.66 11.47 -12.81
N THR A 130 -1.67 11.47 -11.95
CA THR A 130 -1.55 10.98 -10.57
C THR A 130 -2.22 9.61 -10.47
N ILE A 131 -1.47 8.61 -10.04
CA ILE A 131 -1.99 7.27 -9.76
C ILE A 131 -2.18 7.18 -8.26
N LEU A 132 -3.43 7.02 -7.83
CA LEU A 132 -3.74 6.83 -6.41
C LEU A 132 -3.26 5.44 -5.97
N THR A 133 -2.35 5.41 -4.99
CA THR A 133 -1.91 4.17 -4.35
C THR A 133 -2.65 3.87 -3.04
N ASP A 134 -3.69 4.65 -2.74
CA ASP A 134 -4.68 4.41 -1.71
C ASP A 134 -6.04 4.05 -2.33
N LEU A 135 -6.88 3.27 -1.62
CA LEU A 135 -8.20 2.84 -2.13
C LEU A 135 -9.20 4.00 -2.28
N ALA A 136 -8.99 5.09 -1.56
CA ALA A 136 -9.72 6.34 -1.70
C ALA A 136 -8.86 7.52 -1.26
N ASP A 137 -9.25 8.71 -1.67
CA ASP A 137 -8.65 9.94 -1.17
C ASP A 137 -9.18 10.26 0.23
N TYR A 138 -8.36 10.93 1.05
CA TYR A 138 -8.72 11.35 2.39
C TYR A 138 -8.73 12.88 2.48
N PRO A 139 -9.77 13.50 3.09
CA PRO A 139 -9.76 14.94 3.36
C PRO A 139 -8.56 15.35 4.24
N PRO A 140 -7.86 16.44 3.92
CA PRO A 140 -8.20 17.53 2.98
C PRO A 140 -7.74 17.30 1.52
N HIS A 141 -7.86 16.11 0.99
CA HIS A 141 -7.50 15.70 -0.36
C HIS A 141 -5.98 15.59 -0.57
N PHE A 142 -5.45 14.42 -0.25
CA PHE A 142 -4.04 14.10 -0.42
C PHE A 142 -3.63 13.86 -1.87
N TRP A 143 -4.52 13.21 -2.63
CA TRP A 143 -4.28 12.76 -3.98
C TRP A 143 -4.95 13.63 -5.02
N ILE A 144 -6.21 13.97 -4.78
CA ILE A 144 -7.11 14.62 -5.73
C ILE A 144 -7.16 16.11 -5.40
N GLU A 145 -6.30 16.90 -6.04
CA GLU A 145 -6.28 18.35 -5.87
C GLU A 145 -7.04 19.02 -7.03
N ARG A 146 -7.70 20.15 -6.76
CA ARG A 146 -8.44 20.92 -7.78
C ARG A 146 -7.48 21.63 -8.74
N GLN A 147 -6.98 20.91 -9.72
CA GLN A 147 -6.05 21.39 -10.72
C GLN A 147 -6.15 20.56 -12.01
N ASN A 148 -5.53 21.05 -13.07
CA ASN A 148 -5.48 20.32 -14.34
C ASN A 148 -4.49 19.17 -14.26
N GLN A 149 -4.97 17.97 -13.96
CA GLN A 149 -4.20 16.71 -13.93
C GLN A 149 -5.06 15.56 -14.38
N TYR A 150 -4.45 14.49 -14.83
CA TYR A 150 -5.09 13.20 -15.05
C TYR A 150 -5.02 12.36 -13.78
N LEU A 151 -6.06 11.56 -13.53
CA LEU A 151 -6.17 10.70 -12.35
C LEU A 151 -6.37 9.25 -12.77
N ILE A 152 -5.62 8.33 -12.15
CA ILE A 152 -5.83 6.88 -12.28
C ILE A 152 -6.28 6.38 -10.90
N CYS A 153 -7.49 5.83 -10.85
CA CYS A 153 -8.20 5.45 -9.63
C CYS A 153 -8.45 3.94 -9.60
N GLY A 154 -7.98 3.26 -8.55
CA GLY A 154 -8.14 1.82 -8.37
C GLY A 154 -9.50 1.39 -7.80
N THR A 155 -10.39 2.32 -7.47
CA THR A 155 -11.72 2.04 -6.90
C THR A 155 -12.77 3.00 -7.42
N GLY A 156 -14.04 2.58 -7.43
CA GLY A 156 -15.18 3.46 -7.76
C GLY A 156 -15.27 4.65 -6.80
N ARG A 157 -14.94 4.46 -5.52
CA ARG A 157 -14.93 5.53 -4.53
C ARG A 157 -13.98 6.67 -4.88
N ALA A 158 -12.77 6.35 -5.33
CA ALA A 158 -11.81 7.36 -5.76
C ALA A 158 -12.28 8.10 -7.03
N VAL A 159 -12.93 7.39 -7.97
CA VAL A 159 -13.56 8.00 -9.15
C VAL A 159 -14.66 8.97 -8.75
N GLU A 160 -15.56 8.58 -7.85
CA GLU A 160 -16.64 9.43 -7.33
C GLU A 160 -16.10 10.69 -6.65
N GLN A 161 -15.01 10.54 -5.86
CA GLN A 161 -14.35 11.67 -5.20
C GLN A 161 -13.74 12.65 -6.22
N ALA A 162 -13.12 12.15 -7.29
CA ALA A 162 -12.57 12.98 -8.36
C ALA A 162 -13.67 13.77 -9.09
N LEU A 163 -14.79 13.12 -9.44
CA LEU A 163 -15.94 13.77 -10.06
C LEU A 163 -16.57 14.82 -9.13
N ALA A 164 -16.72 14.50 -7.84
CA ALA A 164 -17.27 15.42 -6.84
C ALA A 164 -16.39 16.67 -6.62
N LEU A 165 -15.08 16.55 -6.86
CA LEU A 165 -14.15 17.69 -6.83
C LEU A 165 -14.14 18.51 -8.13
N GLY A 166 -14.90 18.10 -9.14
CA GLY A 166 -15.06 18.82 -10.40
C GLY A 166 -14.00 18.48 -11.46
N HIS A 167 -13.31 17.34 -11.35
CA HIS A 167 -12.45 16.87 -12.44
C HIS A 167 -13.31 16.41 -13.63
N PRO A 168 -12.93 16.77 -14.86
CA PRO A 168 -13.60 16.27 -16.07
C PRO A 168 -13.53 14.74 -16.15
N SER A 169 -14.60 14.09 -16.57
CA SER A 169 -14.66 12.62 -16.68
C SER A 169 -13.58 12.05 -17.60
N GLU A 170 -13.21 12.79 -18.65
CA GLU A 170 -12.14 12.44 -19.59
C GLU A 170 -10.73 12.50 -19.00
N HIS A 171 -10.57 13.09 -17.82
CA HIS A 171 -9.34 13.12 -17.05
C HIS A 171 -9.26 12.03 -15.98
N ILE A 172 -10.31 11.22 -15.80
CA ILE A 172 -10.40 10.20 -14.76
C ILE A 172 -10.41 8.81 -15.41
N PHE A 173 -9.43 7.99 -15.05
CA PHE A 173 -9.30 6.62 -15.53
C PHE A 173 -9.48 5.63 -14.38
N GLY A 174 -10.54 4.84 -14.44
CA GLY A 174 -10.72 3.71 -13.52
C GLY A 174 -9.81 2.54 -13.91
N THR A 175 -9.31 1.81 -12.91
CA THR A 175 -8.64 0.53 -13.08
C THR A 175 -9.31 -0.54 -12.21
N SER A 176 -9.01 -1.80 -12.48
CA SER A 176 -9.62 -2.94 -11.76
C SER A 176 -9.13 -3.09 -10.30
N GLY A 177 -8.21 -2.24 -9.84
CA GLY A 177 -7.68 -2.28 -8.47
C GLY A 177 -6.40 -1.48 -8.31
N MET A 178 -5.59 -1.89 -7.34
CA MET A 178 -4.32 -1.25 -6.99
C MET A 178 -3.15 -1.88 -7.76
N ILE A 179 -2.04 -1.15 -7.89
CA ILE A 179 -0.82 -1.69 -8.47
C ILE A 179 -0.25 -2.77 -7.55
N LEU A 180 -0.16 -4.00 -8.05
CA LEU A 180 0.51 -5.11 -7.39
C LEU A 180 1.78 -5.49 -8.15
N ARG A 181 2.74 -6.08 -7.44
CA ARG A 181 3.96 -6.62 -8.06
C ARG A 181 3.60 -7.75 -9.03
N PRO A 182 4.27 -7.88 -10.17
CA PRO A 182 4.02 -8.95 -11.15
C PRO A 182 4.02 -10.37 -10.56
N THR A 183 4.80 -10.59 -9.50
CA THR A 183 4.87 -11.87 -8.79
C THR A 183 3.54 -12.36 -8.21
N PHE A 184 2.57 -11.46 -7.95
CA PHE A 184 1.23 -11.84 -7.49
C PHE A 184 0.33 -12.42 -8.59
N TYR A 185 0.74 -12.31 -9.85
CA TYR A 185 0.02 -12.85 -11.01
C TYR A 185 0.65 -14.13 -11.54
N GLN A 186 1.78 -14.54 -10.97
CA GLN A 186 2.44 -15.79 -11.32
C GLN A 186 1.88 -16.93 -10.46
N PRO A 187 1.62 -18.11 -11.04
CA PRO A 187 1.16 -19.26 -10.28
C PRO A 187 2.25 -19.72 -9.31
N VAL A 188 1.89 -19.89 -8.04
CA VAL A 188 2.77 -20.55 -7.07
C VAL A 188 2.55 -22.05 -7.19
N THR A 189 3.56 -22.77 -7.69
CA THR A 189 3.49 -24.22 -7.99
C THR A 189 3.89 -25.11 -6.81
N ALA A 190 4.28 -24.53 -5.68
CA ALA A 190 4.69 -25.26 -4.49
C ALA A 190 3.53 -26.13 -3.94
N ASP A 191 3.80 -27.37 -3.59
CA ASP A 191 2.84 -28.22 -2.88
C ASP A 191 2.59 -27.65 -1.47
N ARG A 192 1.41 -27.13 -1.29
CA ARG A 192 0.99 -26.44 -0.07
C ARG A 192 1.10 -27.32 1.19
N ALA A 193 0.72 -28.60 1.10
CA ALA A 193 0.75 -29.52 2.23
C ALA A 193 2.20 -29.91 2.59
N ALA A 194 3.03 -30.20 1.59
CA ALA A 194 4.44 -30.51 1.79
C ALA A 194 5.19 -29.31 2.38
N GLU A 195 4.97 -28.10 1.87
CA GLU A 195 5.63 -26.90 2.35
C GLU A 195 5.18 -26.52 3.77
N ARG A 196 3.91 -26.68 4.12
CA ARG A 196 3.45 -26.50 5.51
C ARG A 196 4.20 -27.45 6.46
N ARG A 197 4.30 -28.74 6.12
CA ARG A 197 5.08 -29.71 6.93
C ARG A 197 6.55 -29.30 7.06
N ARG A 198 7.16 -28.84 5.96
CA ARG A 198 8.56 -28.37 5.97
C ARG A 198 8.77 -27.20 6.92
N LEU A 199 7.78 -26.34 7.07
CA LEU A 199 7.78 -25.20 8.00
C LEU A 199 7.36 -25.58 9.44
N GLY A 200 7.11 -26.86 9.73
CA GLY A 200 6.63 -27.32 11.03
C GLY A 200 5.16 -27.00 11.30
N LEU A 201 4.38 -26.82 10.24
CA LEU A 201 2.96 -26.53 10.29
C LEU A 201 2.15 -27.78 9.92
N ASP A 202 0.93 -27.89 10.47
CA ASP A 202 -0.02 -28.95 10.13
C ASP A 202 -0.69 -28.62 8.78
N PRO A 203 -0.70 -29.54 7.79
CA PRO A 203 -1.36 -29.30 6.51
C PRO A 203 -2.85 -28.99 6.61
N GLU A 204 -3.53 -29.55 7.60
CA GLU A 204 -5.00 -29.55 7.74
C GLU A 204 -5.52 -28.39 8.61
N LEU A 205 -4.65 -27.75 9.39
CA LEU A 205 -5.08 -26.63 10.22
C LEU A 205 -5.24 -25.33 9.42
N PRO A 206 -6.29 -24.54 9.68
CA PRO A 206 -6.39 -23.20 9.14
C PRO A 206 -5.15 -22.38 9.45
N THR A 207 -4.54 -21.80 8.42
CA THR A 207 -3.25 -21.08 8.52
C THR A 207 -3.45 -19.61 8.25
N GLY A 208 -3.12 -18.76 9.21
CA GLY A 208 -3.14 -17.31 9.07
C GLY A 208 -1.76 -16.73 8.73
N LEU A 209 -1.69 -15.86 7.73
CA LEU A 209 -0.51 -15.02 7.50
C LEU A 209 -0.64 -13.73 8.31
N VAL A 210 0.31 -13.47 9.19
CA VAL A 210 0.37 -12.24 10.01
C VAL A 210 1.47 -11.33 9.49
N LEU A 211 1.08 -10.20 8.86
CA LEU A 211 2.02 -9.26 8.22
C LEU A 211 1.60 -7.81 8.48
N PHE A 212 2.48 -7.03 9.11
CA PHE A 212 2.27 -5.62 9.44
C PHE A 212 3.23 -4.68 8.70
N GLY A 213 3.50 -4.99 7.41
CA GLY A 213 4.43 -4.25 6.57
C GLY A 213 5.90 -4.57 6.84
N GLY A 214 6.81 -3.85 6.17
CA GLY A 214 8.24 -4.17 6.12
C GLY A 214 9.01 -4.03 7.43
N GLN A 215 8.38 -3.50 8.50
CA GLN A 215 9.00 -3.32 9.82
C GLN A 215 8.33 -4.15 10.92
N GLY A 216 7.29 -4.92 10.56
CA GLY A 216 6.48 -5.63 11.54
C GLY A 216 5.73 -4.70 12.51
N SER A 217 5.21 -5.24 13.59
CA SER A 217 4.49 -4.48 14.62
C SER A 217 4.60 -5.13 15.99
N SER A 218 4.62 -4.31 17.05
CA SER A 218 4.51 -4.76 18.44
C SER A 218 3.19 -5.49 18.76
N VAL A 219 2.20 -5.37 17.90
CA VAL A 219 0.91 -6.08 17.99
C VAL A 219 1.08 -7.59 17.70
N MET A 220 2.06 -8.00 16.90
CA MET A 220 2.23 -9.41 16.52
C MET A 220 2.47 -10.35 17.72
N PRO A 221 3.33 -10.03 18.70
CA PRO A 221 3.44 -10.82 19.93
C PRO A 221 2.16 -10.79 20.81
N GLU A 222 1.35 -9.74 20.72
CA GLU A 222 0.06 -9.68 21.42
C GLU A 222 -0.93 -10.65 20.80
N ILE A 223 -1.02 -10.69 19.48
CA ILE A 223 -1.79 -11.69 18.72
C ILE A 223 -1.35 -13.09 19.13
N ALA A 224 -0.04 -13.38 19.08
CA ALA A 224 0.52 -14.70 19.39
C ALA A 224 0.18 -15.17 20.82
N ARG A 225 0.09 -14.27 21.79
CA ARG A 225 -0.28 -14.61 23.18
C ARG A 225 -1.77 -14.86 23.40
N ARG A 226 -2.63 -14.18 22.60
CA ARG A 226 -4.07 -14.15 22.83
C ARG A 226 -4.84 -15.23 22.08
N VAL A 227 -4.29 -15.73 20.98
CA VAL A 227 -4.98 -16.74 20.17
C VAL A 227 -5.16 -18.03 20.96
N THR A 228 -6.43 -18.46 21.04
CA THR A 228 -6.85 -19.77 21.58
C THR A 228 -7.63 -20.59 20.54
N ALA A 229 -8.01 -19.97 19.43
CA ALA A 229 -8.69 -20.63 18.33
C ALA A 229 -7.84 -21.75 17.71
N ARG A 230 -8.48 -22.79 17.18
CA ARG A 230 -7.81 -23.88 16.48
C ARG A 230 -7.34 -23.44 15.10
N ALA A 231 -6.18 -22.77 15.07
CA ALA A 231 -5.51 -22.27 13.87
C ALA A 231 -4.00 -22.25 14.10
N GLN A 232 -3.24 -22.05 13.04
CA GLN A 232 -1.79 -21.88 13.10
C GLN A 232 -1.37 -20.65 12.30
N PHE A 233 -0.12 -20.17 12.48
CA PHE A 233 0.25 -18.88 11.93
C PHE A 233 1.65 -18.83 11.33
N ILE A 234 1.76 -18.10 10.22
CA ILE A 234 3.01 -17.65 9.62
C ILE A 234 3.16 -16.15 9.98
N PHE A 235 4.19 -15.81 10.73
CA PHE A 235 4.50 -14.43 11.09
C PHE A 235 5.62 -13.91 10.22
N ILE A 236 5.38 -12.82 9.44
CA ILE A 236 6.42 -12.14 8.68
C ILE A 236 6.76 -10.83 9.37
N CYS A 237 7.96 -10.79 9.98
CA CYS A 237 8.43 -9.70 10.83
C CYS A 237 9.12 -8.57 10.05
N GLY A 238 9.36 -8.76 8.75
CA GLY A 238 10.09 -7.80 7.95
C GLY A 238 11.52 -7.61 8.48
N ARG A 239 12.02 -6.38 8.41
CA ARG A 239 13.39 -6.04 8.84
C ARG A 239 13.57 -5.96 10.36
N ASN A 240 12.60 -6.40 11.14
CA ASN A 240 12.62 -6.36 12.59
C ASN A 240 13.08 -7.69 13.20
N LYS A 241 14.40 -7.92 13.15
CA LYS A 241 15.02 -9.13 13.70
C LYS A 241 14.68 -9.37 15.18
N LYS A 242 14.66 -8.31 16.01
CA LYS A 242 14.31 -8.43 17.44
C LYS A 242 12.89 -8.95 17.64
N LEU A 243 11.95 -8.53 16.78
CA LEU A 243 10.58 -9.01 16.78
C LEU A 243 10.52 -10.50 16.38
N ALA A 244 11.25 -10.87 15.34
CA ALA A 244 11.32 -12.26 14.88
C ALA A 244 11.90 -13.19 15.97
N ASP A 245 13.01 -12.82 16.58
CA ASP A 245 13.64 -13.60 17.66
C ASP A 245 12.68 -13.73 18.87
N ARG A 246 11.99 -12.64 19.22
CA ARG A 246 10.98 -12.68 20.26
C ARG A 246 9.84 -13.65 19.96
N LEU A 247 9.27 -13.60 18.73
CA LEU A 247 8.18 -14.48 18.32
C LEU A 247 8.63 -15.95 18.23
N ARG A 248 9.83 -16.22 17.80
CA ARG A 248 10.40 -17.59 17.80
C ARG A 248 10.51 -18.14 19.22
N GLY A 249 10.98 -17.35 20.16
CA GLY A 249 11.16 -17.74 21.57
C GLY A 249 9.87 -17.77 22.42
N MET A 250 8.74 -17.31 21.87
CA MET A 250 7.45 -17.38 22.59
C MET A 250 6.92 -18.81 22.59
N ASP A 251 6.47 -19.27 23.73
CA ASP A 251 5.59 -20.44 23.82
C ASP A 251 4.16 -20.07 23.38
N THR A 252 3.59 -20.83 22.45
CA THR A 252 2.26 -20.63 21.88
C THR A 252 1.45 -21.91 21.88
N ARG A 253 0.13 -21.79 22.01
CA ARG A 253 -0.79 -22.94 22.02
C ARG A 253 -1.04 -23.52 20.63
N PHE A 254 -0.38 -23.00 19.62
CA PHE A 254 -0.56 -23.36 18.20
C PHE A 254 0.79 -23.44 17.48
N PRO A 255 0.90 -24.24 16.42
CA PRO A 255 2.07 -24.26 15.55
C PRO A 255 2.28 -22.88 14.91
N LYS A 256 3.54 -22.45 14.82
CA LYS A 256 3.90 -21.19 14.16
C LYS A 256 5.19 -21.31 13.38
N TYR A 257 5.26 -20.55 12.31
CA TYR A 257 6.50 -20.27 11.59
C TYR A 257 6.78 -18.77 11.65
N VAL A 258 8.04 -18.38 11.78
CA VAL A 258 8.43 -16.97 11.89
C VAL A 258 9.52 -16.67 10.87
N GLU A 259 9.16 -15.79 9.92
CA GLU A 259 10.05 -15.30 8.89
C GLU A 259 10.48 -13.86 9.18
N GLU A 260 11.68 -13.49 8.75
CA GLU A 260 12.18 -12.12 8.76
C GLU A 260 11.74 -11.38 7.48
N PHE A 261 12.64 -10.62 6.87
CA PHE A 261 12.35 -9.95 5.61
C PHE A 261 12.40 -10.95 4.44
N THR A 262 11.35 -10.94 3.65
CA THR A 262 11.25 -11.78 2.44
C THR A 262 10.61 -11.01 1.29
N SER A 263 11.03 -11.31 0.06
CA SER A 263 10.35 -10.91 -1.18
C SER A 263 9.21 -11.86 -1.57
N GLU A 264 9.22 -13.08 -0.99
CA GLU A 264 8.36 -14.21 -1.36
C GLU A 264 6.99 -14.18 -0.67
N ILE A 265 6.40 -12.99 -0.55
CA ILE A 265 5.08 -12.81 0.06
C ILE A 265 4.00 -13.67 -0.65
N PRO A 266 3.97 -13.76 -2.01
CA PRO A 266 3.00 -14.62 -2.69
C PRO A 266 3.11 -16.09 -2.27
N TYR A 267 4.32 -16.60 -2.05
CA TYR A 267 4.54 -17.96 -1.55
C TYR A 267 3.91 -18.17 -0.16
N TYR A 268 4.15 -17.26 0.79
CA TYR A 268 3.57 -17.40 2.13
C TYR A 268 2.06 -17.18 2.13
N MET A 269 1.54 -16.31 1.27
CA MET A 269 0.10 -16.16 1.06
C MET A 269 -0.52 -17.43 0.47
N HIS A 270 0.15 -18.09 -0.49
CA HIS A 270 -0.27 -19.38 -1.03
C HIS A 270 -0.36 -20.47 0.06
N LEU A 271 0.55 -20.47 1.04
CA LEU A 271 0.51 -21.38 2.17
C LEU A 271 -0.58 -21.05 3.21
N SER A 272 -1.23 -19.90 3.10
CA SER A 272 -2.17 -19.39 4.10
C SER A 272 -3.63 -19.52 3.64
N ASP A 273 -4.55 -19.51 4.59
CA ASP A 273 -6.00 -19.55 4.35
C ASP A 273 -6.65 -18.17 4.56
N PHE A 274 -6.03 -17.32 5.37
CA PHE A 274 -6.48 -15.96 5.67
C PHE A 274 -5.29 -15.05 6.02
N PHE A 275 -5.55 -13.76 5.96
CA PHE A 275 -4.57 -12.71 6.22
C PHE A 275 -4.94 -11.90 7.47
N ILE A 276 -3.94 -11.57 8.29
CA ILE A 276 -4.07 -10.65 9.43
C ILE A 276 -3.02 -9.55 9.30
N GLY A 277 -3.45 -8.28 9.34
CA GLY A 277 -2.50 -7.18 9.22
C GLY A 277 -3.08 -5.82 9.55
N LYS A 278 -2.29 -4.79 9.30
CA LYS A 278 -2.80 -3.42 9.30
C LYS A 278 -3.66 -3.17 8.06
N PRO A 279 -4.60 -2.20 8.10
CA PRO A 279 -5.46 -1.90 6.96
C PRO A 279 -4.76 -1.11 5.84
N GLY A 280 -3.52 -1.49 5.50
CA GLY A 280 -2.77 -0.89 4.39
C GLY A 280 -3.30 -1.32 3.02
N PRO A 281 -3.43 -0.40 2.04
CA PRO A 281 -4.05 -0.70 0.74
C PRO A 281 -3.29 -1.78 -0.03
N GLY A 282 -1.96 -1.76 -0.01
CA GLY A 282 -1.13 -2.75 -0.68
C GLY A 282 -1.34 -4.16 -0.14
N SER A 283 -1.16 -4.36 1.18
CA SER A 283 -1.26 -5.70 1.79
C SER A 283 -2.67 -6.29 1.68
N ILE A 284 -3.72 -5.46 1.79
CA ILE A 284 -5.11 -5.91 1.57
C ILE A 284 -5.28 -6.35 0.11
N SER A 285 -4.84 -5.54 -0.84
CA SER A 285 -4.98 -5.86 -2.27
C SER A 285 -4.16 -7.11 -2.66
N GLU A 286 -2.97 -7.29 -2.07
CA GLU A 286 -2.16 -8.50 -2.22
C GLU A 286 -2.88 -9.75 -1.68
N ALA A 287 -3.43 -9.66 -0.46
CA ALA A 287 -4.19 -10.76 0.15
C ALA A 287 -5.43 -11.14 -0.67
N ILE A 288 -6.19 -10.15 -1.14
CA ILE A 288 -7.38 -10.38 -1.96
C ILE A 288 -7.00 -10.99 -3.32
N ALA A 289 -5.91 -10.55 -3.96
CA ALA A 289 -5.41 -11.15 -5.20
C ALA A 289 -4.99 -12.62 -5.02
N MET A 290 -4.59 -13.00 -3.80
CA MET A 290 -4.32 -14.38 -3.41
C MET A 290 -5.55 -15.10 -2.82
N HIS A 291 -6.73 -14.52 -2.96
CA HIS A 291 -8.02 -15.06 -2.52
C HIS A 291 -8.14 -15.31 -1.01
N LEU A 292 -7.43 -14.53 -0.20
CA LEU A 292 -7.43 -14.67 1.24
C LEU A 292 -8.46 -13.72 1.87
N PRO A 293 -9.40 -14.24 2.69
CA PRO A 293 -10.14 -13.40 3.61
C PRO A 293 -9.22 -12.61 4.53
N VAL A 294 -9.57 -11.35 4.84
CA VAL A 294 -8.71 -10.47 5.58
C VAL A 294 -9.25 -10.13 6.97
N MET A 295 -8.36 -9.97 7.94
CA MET A 295 -8.67 -9.45 9.27
C MET A 295 -7.77 -8.27 9.58
N VAL A 296 -8.37 -7.14 9.87
CA VAL A 296 -7.68 -5.87 10.16
C VAL A 296 -8.27 -5.20 11.39
N GLU A 297 -7.59 -4.16 11.87
CA GLU A 297 -8.06 -3.36 13.00
C GLU A 297 -8.44 -1.94 12.56
N ARG A 298 -9.55 -1.40 13.11
CA ARG A 298 -9.94 0.00 12.97
C ARG A 298 -10.23 0.62 14.33
N ASN A 299 -9.43 1.60 14.70
CA ASN A 299 -9.59 2.37 15.94
C ASN A 299 -9.03 3.79 15.79
N ALA A 300 -8.87 4.49 16.92
CA ALA A 300 -8.34 5.86 16.94
C ALA A 300 -6.89 5.96 16.41
N TRP A 301 -6.13 4.87 16.41
CA TRP A 301 -4.76 4.79 15.93
C TRP A 301 -4.66 4.44 14.44
N THR A 302 -5.77 4.06 13.80
CA THR A 302 -5.80 3.80 12.36
C THR A 302 -5.56 5.09 11.61
N LEU A 303 -4.56 5.08 10.72
CA LEU A 303 -4.21 6.23 9.90
C LEU A 303 -5.44 6.72 9.11
N PRO A 304 -5.62 8.03 9.00
CA PRO A 304 -6.77 8.60 8.29
C PRO A 304 -6.99 8.03 6.90
N GLN A 305 -5.92 7.92 6.11
CA GLN A 305 -5.96 7.38 4.75
C GLN A 305 -6.25 5.89 4.68
N GLU A 306 -6.05 5.14 5.78
CA GLU A 306 -6.32 3.70 5.85
C GLU A 306 -7.75 3.38 6.34
N ARG A 307 -8.53 4.39 6.79
CA ARG A 307 -9.88 4.17 7.33
C ARG A 307 -10.86 3.64 6.28
N TYR A 308 -10.85 4.20 5.09
CA TYR A 308 -11.71 3.70 4.02
C TYR A 308 -11.38 2.25 3.65
N ASN A 309 -10.13 1.82 3.78
CA ASN A 309 -9.74 0.43 3.49
C ASN A 309 -10.50 -0.57 4.36
N THR A 310 -10.79 -0.19 5.61
CA THR A 310 -11.62 -1.02 6.51
C THR A 310 -13.10 -0.99 6.14
N GLU A 311 -13.60 0.15 5.67
CA GLU A 311 -14.97 0.26 5.14
C GLU A 311 -15.12 -0.59 3.89
N TRP A 312 -14.17 -0.53 2.96
CA TRP A 312 -14.14 -1.31 1.75
C TRP A 312 -14.15 -2.84 2.02
N ILE A 313 -13.42 -3.30 3.05
CA ILE A 313 -13.48 -4.71 3.48
C ILE A 313 -14.90 -5.10 3.89
N LEU A 314 -15.59 -4.25 4.66
CA LEU A 314 -16.96 -4.51 5.11
C LEU A 314 -17.96 -4.43 3.96
N GLU A 315 -17.88 -3.40 3.12
CA GLU A 315 -18.73 -3.21 1.94
C GLU A 315 -18.65 -4.40 0.98
N LYS A 316 -17.44 -4.88 0.72
CA LYS A 316 -17.18 -6.01 -0.18
C LYS A 316 -17.31 -7.37 0.51
N LYS A 317 -17.55 -7.40 1.83
CA LYS A 317 -17.62 -8.63 2.65
C LYS A 317 -16.40 -9.52 2.41
N LEU A 318 -15.21 -8.96 2.63
CA LEU A 318 -13.93 -9.62 2.37
C LEU A 318 -13.29 -10.21 3.64
N GLY A 319 -13.89 -9.98 4.81
CA GLY A 319 -13.32 -10.42 6.06
C GLY A 319 -13.88 -9.68 7.27
N VAL A 320 -13.06 -9.56 8.32
CA VAL A 320 -13.43 -9.04 9.63
C VAL A 320 -12.64 -7.78 9.96
N VAL A 321 -13.32 -6.77 10.51
CA VAL A 321 -12.70 -5.54 11.00
C VAL A 321 -12.89 -5.48 12.51
N LEU A 322 -11.80 -5.63 13.26
CA LEU A 322 -11.79 -5.58 14.72
C LEU A 322 -11.66 -4.14 15.22
N LYS A 323 -12.16 -3.86 16.42
CA LYS A 323 -11.84 -2.62 17.14
C LYS A 323 -10.43 -2.67 17.74
N SER A 324 -9.98 -3.87 18.12
CA SER A 324 -8.65 -4.12 18.65
C SER A 324 -8.28 -5.59 18.44
N PHE A 325 -7.00 -5.86 18.14
CA PHE A 325 -6.47 -7.22 18.16
C PHE A 325 -6.51 -7.90 19.54
N ARG A 326 -6.96 -7.19 20.57
CA ARG A 326 -7.35 -7.82 21.85
C ARG A 326 -8.56 -8.76 21.68
N GLU A 327 -9.37 -8.53 20.65
CA GLU A 327 -10.55 -9.31 20.30
C GLU A 327 -10.24 -10.40 19.24
N ILE A 328 -8.94 -10.74 19.04
CA ILE A 328 -8.48 -11.63 17.98
C ILE A 328 -9.22 -12.99 17.95
N ASP A 329 -9.50 -13.58 19.11
CA ASP A 329 -10.20 -14.87 19.20
C ASP A 329 -11.66 -14.77 18.74
N ALA A 330 -12.35 -13.69 19.06
CA ALA A 330 -13.71 -13.45 18.57
C ALA A 330 -13.70 -13.26 17.06
N GLY A 331 -12.75 -12.48 16.54
CA GLY A 331 -12.57 -12.30 15.11
C GLY A 331 -12.22 -13.58 14.39
N LEU A 332 -11.36 -14.43 14.95
CA LEU A 332 -11.05 -15.74 14.35
C LEU A 332 -12.24 -16.67 14.31
N ARG A 333 -13.06 -16.70 15.37
CA ARG A 333 -14.31 -17.47 15.36
C ARG A 333 -15.28 -16.99 14.27
N GLU A 334 -15.41 -15.67 14.11
CA GLU A 334 -16.24 -15.09 13.05
C GLU A 334 -15.67 -15.38 11.66
N LEU A 335 -14.37 -15.18 11.44
CA LEU A 335 -13.71 -15.35 10.14
C LEU A 335 -13.70 -16.83 9.71
N LEU A 336 -13.44 -17.75 10.65
CA LEU A 336 -13.33 -19.19 10.39
C LEU A 336 -14.67 -19.94 10.53
N ASP A 337 -15.76 -19.26 10.87
CA ASP A 337 -17.10 -19.85 10.71
C ASP A 337 -17.28 -20.32 9.27
N ALA A 338 -17.74 -21.55 9.09
CA ALA A 338 -17.77 -22.20 7.77
C ALA A 338 -18.52 -21.37 6.73
N SER A 339 -19.66 -20.77 7.09
CA SER A 339 -20.48 -19.97 6.19
C SER A 339 -19.80 -18.63 5.85
N ASN A 340 -19.22 -17.98 6.84
CA ASN A 340 -18.51 -16.73 6.67
C ASN A 340 -17.24 -16.90 5.84
N PHE A 341 -16.47 -17.93 6.15
CA PHE A 341 -15.20 -18.20 5.44
C PHE A 341 -15.43 -18.46 3.95
N VAL A 342 -16.41 -19.31 3.61
CA VAL A 342 -16.78 -19.58 2.22
C VAL A 342 -17.22 -18.30 1.52
N ARG A 343 -18.05 -17.48 2.17
CA ARG A 343 -18.55 -16.21 1.62
C ARG A 343 -17.41 -15.21 1.41
N PHE A 344 -16.55 -14.99 2.41
CA PHE A 344 -15.44 -14.05 2.30
C PHE A 344 -14.46 -14.44 1.20
N ARG A 345 -14.16 -15.74 1.12
CA ARG A 345 -13.26 -16.26 0.08
C ARG A 345 -13.88 -16.14 -1.32
N ALA A 346 -15.16 -16.48 -1.47
CA ALA A 346 -15.87 -16.33 -2.74
C ALA A 346 -15.87 -14.86 -3.21
N ASN A 347 -16.10 -13.92 -2.29
CA ASN A 347 -16.04 -12.50 -2.61
C ASN A 347 -14.62 -12.05 -2.99
N ALA A 348 -13.58 -12.57 -2.32
CA ALA A 348 -12.19 -12.27 -2.70
C ALA A 348 -11.86 -12.82 -4.10
N VAL A 349 -12.29 -14.02 -4.44
CA VAL A 349 -12.14 -14.62 -5.78
C VAL A 349 -12.85 -13.81 -6.85
N ALA A 350 -14.00 -13.19 -6.53
CA ALA A 350 -14.76 -12.38 -7.48
C ALA A 350 -14.09 -11.04 -7.81
N ILE A 351 -13.11 -10.60 -7.02
CA ILE A 351 -12.37 -9.36 -7.29
C ILE A 351 -11.18 -9.65 -8.19
N THR A 352 -11.30 -9.24 -9.43
CA THR A 352 -10.17 -9.29 -10.37
C THR A 352 -9.38 -7.97 -10.27
N ASN A 353 -8.07 -8.06 -10.07
CA ASN A 353 -7.18 -6.91 -10.11
C ASN A 353 -6.10 -7.12 -11.18
N ARG A 354 -6.13 -6.30 -12.22
CA ARG A 354 -5.15 -6.28 -13.30
C ARG A 354 -4.57 -4.87 -13.53
N ALA A 355 -4.71 -4.00 -12.57
CA ALA A 355 -4.38 -2.58 -12.68
C ALA A 355 -2.96 -2.33 -13.22
N VAL A 356 -1.96 -3.10 -12.77
CA VAL A 356 -0.56 -2.94 -13.22
C VAL A 356 -0.39 -3.17 -14.74
N PHE A 357 -1.27 -3.97 -15.35
CA PHE A 357 -1.26 -4.23 -16.81
C PHE A 357 -2.16 -3.25 -17.57
N GLU A 358 -3.18 -2.69 -16.94
CA GLU A 358 -4.13 -1.73 -17.54
C GLU A 358 -3.55 -0.31 -17.60
N ILE A 359 -2.73 0.06 -16.61
CA ILE A 359 -2.17 1.41 -16.51
C ILE A 359 -1.30 1.77 -17.71
N PRO A 360 -0.41 0.93 -18.23
CA PRO A 360 0.41 1.27 -19.39
C PRO A 360 -0.40 1.73 -20.60
N ASP A 361 -1.54 1.09 -20.91
CA ASP A 361 -2.42 1.49 -22.01
C ASP A 361 -3.02 2.88 -21.81
N LYS A 362 -3.36 3.22 -20.54
CA LYS A 362 -3.86 4.54 -20.18
C LYS A 362 -2.77 5.61 -20.29
N LEU A 363 -1.53 5.30 -19.90
CA LEU A 363 -0.39 6.21 -20.09
C LEU A 363 -0.09 6.44 -21.57
N GLU A 364 -0.18 5.41 -22.39
CA GLU A 364 -0.01 5.53 -23.85
C GLU A 364 -1.05 6.45 -24.47
N LEU A 365 -2.32 6.27 -24.10
CA LEU A 365 -3.42 7.14 -24.56
C LEU A 365 -3.18 8.61 -24.17
N LEU A 366 -2.62 8.87 -22.99
CA LEU A 366 -2.31 10.24 -22.54
C LEU A 366 -1.15 10.88 -23.32
N MET A 367 -0.18 10.10 -23.77
CA MET A 367 0.95 10.59 -24.58
C MET A 367 0.64 10.78 -26.07
N GLN A 368 -0.55 10.37 -26.51
CA GLN A 368 -1.04 10.55 -27.88
C GLN A 368 -1.92 11.81 -28.02
N ARG A 369 -2.38 12.38 -26.90
CA ARG A 369 -3.15 13.62 -26.83
C ARG A 369 -2.25 14.86 -26.85
#